data_67a5cc8999a9fb7987e81bef90ec1524
#
_entry.id   67a5cc8999a9fb7987e81bef90ec1524
#
_cell.length_a   1.000
_cell.length_b   1.000
_cell.length_c   1.000
_cell.angle_alpha   90.00
_cell.angle_beta   90.00
_cell.angle_gamma   90.00
#
_symmetry.space_group_name_H-M   'P 1'
#
loop_
_entity.id
_entity.type
_entity.pdbx_description
1 polymer ?
#
loop_
_entity_poly.entity_id
_entity_poly.type
_entity_poly.pdbx_seq_one_letter_code
_entity_poly.pdbx_strand_id
1 'polypeptide(L)'
;MTGPDGEGTGAIWAAAGPAIKTSNSETRSGKRAFISIDSCHYIAVMLKVMIAPVTPFQQNCSIVWDSETMEGTAVDPGGDFDRLKQAIDEQGIKITKVLLTHGHVDHASAAGTMAEHYGVKIEGPHKDDLFLIEGLPESGRKYNFPAYKPFVPDRWLENGDTVSLGNLSFDVVHCPGHTPGHVVFVHKPAQIAFVGDVLFRGSIGRTDFPFGNHEQLLSSIRERLWPFGDGMQFVPGHGQTSTFGWERKTNPYVADLLFDD
;
A
#
# COMPACT_ATOMS: atom_id res chain seq x y z
N MET A 1 -26.07 12.79 33.70
CA MET A 1 -25.73 13.74 32.58
C MET A 1 -25.08 12.91 31.51
N THR A 2 -25.77 12.76 30.42
CA THR A 2 -25.48 11.93 29.27
C THR A 2 -24.35 12.54 28.47
N GLY A 3 -23.27 11.77 28.20
CA GLY A 3 -22.24 12.14 27.23
C GLY A 3 -22.55 11.49 25.88
N PRO A 4 -22.14 12.11 24.75
CA PRO A 4 -22.58 11.73 23.42
C PRO A 4 -21.77 10.59 22.80
N ASP A 5 -22.46 9.87 22.02
CA ASP A 5 -22.26 8.81 21.07
C ASP A 5 -20.90 8.71 20.38
N GLY A 6 -20.38 7.46 20.38
CA GLY A 6 -19.21 7.09 19.60
C GLY A 6 -19.54 7.06 18.11
N GLU A 7 -18.91 7.94 17.36
CA GLU A 7 -18.92 7.88 15.89
C GLU A 7 -18.02 6.73 15.43
N GLY A 8 -18.62 5.82 14.68
CA GLY A 8 -17.94 4.69 14.09
C GLY A 8 -16.87 5.16 13.09
N THR A 9 -15.67 4.61 13.25
CA THR A 9 -14.57 4.77 12.29
C THR A 9 -14.96 4.09 10.97
N GLY A 10 -15.49 4.89 10.04
CA GLY A 10 -15.89 4.41 8.72
C GLY A 10 -14.67 3.96 7.92
N ALA A 11 -14.70 2.72 7.43
CA ALA A 11 -13.78 2.26 6.41
C ALA A 11 -13.96 3.13 5.15
N ILE A 12 -12.88 3.77 4.70
CA ILE A 12 -12.93 4.61 3.50
C ILE A 12 -12.74 3.68 2.29
N TRP A 13 -13.80 3.54 1.49
CA TRP A 13 -13.77 2.81 0.24
C TRP A 13 -13.31 3.76 -0.88
N ALA A 14 -12.14 3.50 -1.47
CA ALA A 14 -11.72 4.17 -2.70
C ALA A 14 -11.94 3.22 -3.88
N ALA A 15 -12.97 3.49 -4.69
CA ALA A 15 -13.12 2.90 -6.01
C ALA A 15 -12.56 3.89 -7.03
N ALA A 16 -11.41 3.58 -7.64
CA ALA A 16 -10.88 4.35 -8.76
C ALA A 16 -11.56 3.89 -10.06
N GLY A 17 -12.48 4.69 -10.57
CA GLY A 17 -13.09 4.50 -11.90
C GLY A 17 -13.27 5.84 -12.59
N PRO A 18 -13.03 5.93 -13.92
CA PRO A 18 -13.24 7.17 -14.67
C PRO A 18 -14.73 7.53 -14.79
N ALA A 19 -15.02 8.84 -14.72
CA ALA A 19 -16.37 9.38 -14.81
C ALA A 19 -17.06 9.03 -16.16
N ILE A 20 -18.25 8.43 -16.09
CA ILE A 20 -19.09 8.11 -17.24
C ILE A 20 -19.77 9.41 -17.71
N LYS A 21 -19.45 9.88 -18.92
CA LYS A 21 -20.27 10.85 -19.64
C LYS A 21 -21.32 10.12 -20.47
N THR A 22 -22.60 10.22 -20.09
CA THR A 22 -23.71 9.77 -20.91
C THR A 22 -24.07 10.86 -21.92
N SER A 23 -24.01 10.56 -23.24
CA SER A 23 -24.62 11.37 -24.28
C SER A 23 -25.87 10.66 -24.79
N ASN A 24 -27.03 11.24 -24.53
CA ASN A 24 -28.28 10.84 -25.19
C ASN A 24 -28.34 11.46 -26.59
N SER A 25 -28.50 10.65 -27.64
CA SER A 25 -29.00 11.09 -28.93
C SER A 25 -30.18 10.24 -29.31
N GLU A 26 -31.38 10.84 -29.32
CA GLU A 26 -32.57 10.26 -29.90
C GLU A 26 -32.50 10.34 -31.43
N THR A 27 -32.68 9.22 -32.14
CA THR A 27 -33.10 9.25 -33.54
C THR A 27 -34.29 8.30 -33.75
N ARG A 28 -35.38 8.90 -34.25
CA ARG A 28 -36.56 8.20 -34.79
C ARG A 28 -36.15 7.47 -36.05
N SER A 29 -36.35 6.18 -36.15
CA SER A 29 -36.84 5.38 -37.28
C SER A 29 -36.50 3.91 -37.08
N GLY A 30 -37.52 3.05 -37.18
CA GLY A 30 -37.41 1.61 -36.93
C GLY A 30 -36.66 0.88 -38.04
N LYS A 31 -35.41 0.56 -37.78
CA LYS A 31 -34.66 -0.58 -38.33
C LYS A 31 -33.67 -1.00 -37.24
N ARG A 32 -33.69 -2.31 -36.86
CA ARG A 32 -32.71 -2.88 -35.95
C ARG A 32 -31.32 -2.79 -36.59
N ALA A 33 -30.55 -1.81 -36.19
CA ALA A 33 -29.12 -1.77 -36.47
C ALA A 33 -28.40 -2.60 -35.39
N PHE A 34 -27.72 -3.65 -35.81
CA PHE A 34 -26.72 -4.31 -34.94
C PHE A 34 -25.56 -3.33 -34.79
N ILE A 35 -25.41 -2.76 -33.60
CA ILE A 35 -24.21 -2.04 -33.22
C ILE A 35 -23.19 -3.11 -32.87
N SER A 36 -22.24 -3.35 -33.77
CA SER A 36 -21.00 -4.03 -33.44
C SER A 36 -20.22 -3.11 -32.48
N ILE A 37 -20.21 -3.45 -31.21
CA ILE A 37 -19.31 -2.81 -30.27
C ILE A 37 -17.95 -3.46 -30.52
N ASP A 38 -17.09 -2.77 -31.30
CA ASP A 38 -15.68 -3.09 -31.32
C ASP A 38 -15.19 -3.09 -29.88
N SER A 39 -14.64 -4.22 -29.44
CA SER A 39 -14.14 -4.46 -28.10
C SER A 39 -12.95 -3.55 -27.83
N CYS A 40 -13.23 -2.32 -27.42
CA CYS A 40 -12.31 -1.56 -26.61
C CYS A 40 -12.18 -2.35 -25.30
N HIS A 41 -11.05 -2.99 -25.06
CA HIS A 41 -10.77 -3.72 -23.85
C HIS A 41 -10.80 -2.73 -22.69
N TYR A 42 -11.96 -2.61 -22.09
CA TYR A 42 -12.13 -2.01 -20.77
C TYR A 42 -11.48 -3.00 -19.81
N ILE A 43 -10.20 -2.78 -19.49
CA ILE A 43 -9.56 -3.45 -18.35
C ILE A 43 -10.27 -2.87 -17.14
N ALA A 44 -11.32 -3.56 -16.70
CA ALA A 44 -11.93 -3.27 -15.41
C ALA A 44 -10.82 -3.39 -14.38
N VAL A 45 -10.53 -2.30 -13.66
CA VAL A 45 -9.53 -2.34 -12.58
C VAL A 45 -10.09 -3.24 -11.48
N MET A 46 -9.61 -4.46 -11.43
CA MET A 46 -10.06 -5.50 -10.48
C MET A 46 -9.45 -5.32 -9.10
N LEU A 47 -8.49 -4.41 -8.96
CA LEU A 47 -7.85 -4.09 -7.70
C LEU A 47 -8.82 -3.40 -6.74
N LYS A 48 -8.97 -3.97 -5.55
CA LYS A 48 -9.67 -3.37 -4.41
C LYS A 48 -8.68 -3.13 -3.27
N VAL A 49 -8.89 -2.06 -2.54
CA VAL A 49 -8.04 -1.67 -1.40
C VAL A 49 -8.93 -1.24 -0.25
N MET A 50 -8.64 -1.77 0.94
CA MET A 50 -9.19 -1.32 2.22
C MET A 50 -8.03 -0.90 3.11
N ILE A 51 -8.03 0.35 3.55
CA ILE A 51 -7.01 0.89 4.45
C ILE A 51 -7.54 0.80 5.88
N ALA A 52 -6.79 0.15 6.74
CA ALA A 52 -7.12 -0.03 8.14
C ALA A 52 -6.00 0.60 9.00
N PRO A 53 -6.20 1.78 9.60
CA PRO A 53 -5.24 2.28 10.57
C PRO A 53 -5.14 1.33 11.76
N VAL A 54 -3.94 0.86 12.07
CA VAL A 54 -3.65 -0.09 13.15
C VAL A 54 -2.63 0.50 14.10
N THR A 55 -2.52 -0.10 15.28
CA THR A 55 -1.58 0.28 16.33
C THR A 55 -1.83 1.69 16.92
N PRO A 56 -1.25 2.02 18.09
CA PRO A 56 -1.28 3.39 18.61
C PRO A 56 -0.63 4.42 17.67
N PHE A 57 0.22 3.96 16.73
CA PHE A 57 0.89 4.85 15.75
C PHE A 57 0.03 5.15 14.53
N GLN A 58 -1.21 4.58 14.45
CA GLN A 58 -2.14 4.79 13.33
C GLN A 58 -1.50 4.46 11.97
N GLN A 59 -0.72 3.36 11.94
CA GLN A 59 -0.12 2.86 10.70
C GLN A 59 -1.22 2.32 9.77
N ASN A 60 -1.14 2.61 8.49
CA ASN A 60 -2.09 2.21 7.46
C ASN A 60 -1.80 0.78 6.95
N CYS A 61 -2.29 -0.24 7.63
CA CYS A 61 -2.32 -1.57 7.04
C CYS A 61 -3.28 -1.57 5.83
N SER A 62 -2.81 -2.02 4.67
CA SER A 62 -3.63 -2.11 3.47
C SER A 62 -4.01 -3.55 3.17
N ILE A 63 -5.32 -3.86 3.19
CA ILE A 63 -5.83 -5.12 2.66
C ILE A 63 -6.13 -4.89 1.18
N VAL A 64 -5.42 -5.63 0.32
CA VAL A 64 -5.47 -5.48 -1.14
C VAL A 64 -5.93 -6.80 -1.73
N TRP A 65 -6.89 -6.77 -2.66
CA TRP A 65 -7.36 -8.00 -3.30
C TRP A 65 -7.81 -7.79 -4.75
N ASP A 66 -7.76 -8.86 -5.49
CA ASP A 66 -8.37 -8.99 -6.81
C ASP A 66 -9.86 -9.31 -6.64
N SER A 67 -10.73 -8.44 -7.11
CA SER A 67 -12.19 -8.61 -6.97
C SER A 67 -12.78 -9.72 -7.83
N GLU A 68 -12.05 -10.28 -8.77
CA GLU A 68 -12.48 -11.41 -9.59
C GLU A 68 -12.17 -12.75 -8.93
N THR A 69 -10.93 -12.89 -8.40
CA THR A 69 -10.49 -14.15 -7.79
C THR A 69 -10.73 -14.18 -6.27
N MET A 70 -10.99 -13.03 -5.65
CA MET A 70 -11.02 -12.81 -4.20
C MET A 70 -9.71 -13.16 -3.49
N GLU A 71 -8.62 -13.36 -4.23
CA GLU A 71 -7.29 -13.52 -3.65
C GLU A 71 -6.76 -12.17 -3.16
N GLY A 72 -6.27 -12.14 -1.93
CA GLY A 72 -5.85 -10.93 -1.25
C GLY A 72 -4.53 -11.05 -0.50
N THR A 73 -4.01 -9.90 -0.10
CA THR A 73 -2.83 -9.75 0.76
C THR A 73 -3.07 -8.64 1.78
N ALA A 74 -2.39 -8.74 2.92
CA ALA A 74 -2.18 -7.60 3.80
C ALA A 74 -0.80 -7.02 3.52
N VAL A 75 -0.74 -5.72 3.24
CA VAL A 75 0.49 -4.94 3.17
C VAL A 75 0.69 -4.28 4.52
N ASP A 76 1.82 -4.54 5.15
CA ASP A 76 2.22 -4.00 6.46
C ASP A 76 1.19 -4.25 7.57
N PRO A 77 0.90 -5.50 7.95
CA PRO A 77 0.07 -5.80 9.11
C PRO A 77 0.83 -5.54 10.40
N GLY A 78 0.87 -4.29 10.84
CA GLY A 78 1.66 -3.84 12.00
C GLY A 78 1.05 -4.19 13.34
N GLY A 79 -0.26 -4.47 13.41
CA GLY A 79 -0.96 -4.78 14.66
C GLY A 79 -2.43 -5.07 14.47
N ASP A 80 -3.19 -5.07 15.59
CA ASP A 80 -4.65 -5.23 15.62
C ASP A 80 -5.16 -6.44 14.81
N PHE A 81 -4.45 -7.57 14.91
CA PHE A 81 -4.68 -8.76 14.07
C PHE A 81 -6.14 -9.19 14.04
N ASP A 82 -6.81 -9.27 15.19
CA ASP A 82 -8.20 -9.74 15.28
C ASP A 82 -9.16 -8.82 14.51
N ARG A 83 -8.92 -7.50 14.53
CA ARG A 83 -9.71 -6.52 13.76
C ARG A 83 -9.47 -6.63 12.26
N LEU A 84 -8.21 -6.83 11.85
CA LEU A 84 -7.87 -7.07 10.44
C LEU A 84 -8.51 -8.37 9.95
N LYS A 85 -8.40 -9.44 10.74
CA LYS A 85 -9.01 -10.75 10.45
C LYS A 85 -10.52 -10.62 10.27
N GLN A 86 -11.21 -9.95 11.19
CA GLN A 86 -12.66 -9.73 11.08
C GLN A 86 -13.01 -9.02 9.77
N ALA A 87 -12.32 -7.94 9.41
CA ALA A 87 -12.56 -7.20 8.19
C ALA A 87 -12.30 -8.03 6.92
N ILE A 88 -11.27 -8.88 6.93
CA ILE A 88 -10.95 -9.82 5.84
C ILE A 88 -12.07 -10.84 5.68
N ASP A 89 -12.51 -11.46 6.78
CA ASP A 89 -13.56 -12.48 6.79
C ASP A 89 -14.91 -11.92 6.32
N GLU A 90 -15.29 -10.72 6.78
CA GLU A 90 -16.52 -10.03 6.36
C GLU A 90 -16.58 -9.74 4.86
N GLN A 91 -15.42 -9.53 4.22
CA GLN A 91 -15.31 -9.33 2.78
C GLN A 91 -15.17 -10.65 1.99
N GLY A 92 -14.98 -11.78 2.66
CA GLY A 92 -14.71 -13.05 1.99
C GLY A 92 -13.39 -13.11 1.25
N ILE A 93 -12.39 -12.31 1.68
CA ILE A 93 -11.08 -12.24 1.05
C ILE A 93 -10.24 -13.46 1.44
N LYS A 94 -9.66 -14.13 0.46
CA LYS A 94 -8.72 -15.23 0.64
C LYS A 94 -7.31 -14.69 0.68
N ILE A 95 -6.74 -14.53 1.85
CA ILE A 95 -5.34 -14.12 1.99
C ILE A 95 -4.44 -15.23 1.46
N THR A 96 -3.53 -14.88 0.52
CA THR A 96 -2.59 -15.80 -0.13
C THR A 96 -1.14 -15.50 0.21
N LYS A 97 -0.87 -14.31 0.74
CA LYS A 97 0.44 -13.89 1.23
C LYS A 97 0.33 -12.68 2.16
N VAL A 98 1.41 -12.33 2.81
CA VAL A 98 1.63 -11.08 3.53
C VAL A 98 2.75 -10.32 2.83
N LEU A 99 2.61 -9.03 2.62
CA LEU A 99 3.63 -8.17 2.03
C LEU A 99 4.14 -7.17 3.08
N LEU A 100 5.46 -6.94 3.08
CA LEU A 100 6.09 -5.95 3.93
C LEU A 100 6.86 -4.93 3.09
N THR A 101 6.61 -3.64 3.35
CA THR A 101 7.40 -2.55 2.75
C THR A 101 8.74 -2.41 3.46
N HIS A 102 8.77 -2.51 4.79
CA HIS A 102 9.99 -2.40 5.60
C HIS A 102 9.81 -3.06 6.98
N GLY A 103 10.88 -3.11 7.76
CA GLY A 103 10.95 -3.91 8.98
C GLY A 103 10.59 -3.20 10.28
N HIS A 104 10.05 -1.98 10.29
CA HIS A 104 9.66 -1.31 11.54
C HIS A 104 8.51 -2.01 12.26
N VAL A 105 8.49 -1.86 13.59
CA VAL A 105 7.60 -2.59 14.49
C VAL A 105 6.13 -2.36 14.19
N ASP A 106 5.73 -1.15 13.84
CA ASP A 106 4.36 -0.78 13.53
C ASP A 106 3.90 -1.19 12.12
N HIS A 107 4.80 -1.68 11.28
CA HIS A 107 4.52 -2.26 9.96
C HIS A 107 4.58 -3.79 9.97
N ALA A 108 5.48 -4.38 10.73
CA ALA A 108 5.80 -5.80 10.59
C ALA A 108 5.34 -6.69 11.76
N SER A 109 4.96 -6.13 12.92
CA SER A 109 4.79 -6.91 14.14
C SER A 109 3.77 -8.05 14.03
N ALA A 110 2.62 -7.85 13.39
CA ALA A 110 1.60 -8.89 13.27
C ALA A 110 1.78 -9.81 12.05
N ALA A 111 2.79 -9.58 11.20
CA ALA A 111 3.00 -10.34 9.97
C ALA A 111 3.17 -11.84 10.22
N GLY A 112 3.99 -12.24 11.20
CA GLY A 112 4.19 -13.64 11.55
C GLY A 112 2.93 -14.31 12.08
N THR A 113 2.13 -13.62 12.89
CA THR A 113 0.85 -14.11 13.39
C THR A 113 -0.16 -14.28 12.25
N MET A 114 -0.23 -13.31 11.35
CA MET A 114 -1.12 -13.36 10.18
C MET A 114 -0.73 -14.49 9.22
N ALA A 115 0.56 -14.63 8.92
CA ALA A 115 1.07 -15.67 8.04
C ALA A 115 0.78 -17.08 8.59
N GLU A 116 0.97 -17.28 9.89
CA GLU A 116 0.63 -18.55 10.55
C GLU A 116 -0.86 -18.84 10.48
N HIS A 117 -1.71 -17.84 10.80
CA HIS A 117 -3.16 -18.02 10.83
C HIS A 117 -3.73 -18.45 9.48
N TYR A 118 -3.26 -17.83 8.39
CA TYR A 118 -3.73 -18.13 7.03
C TYR A 118 -2.92 -19.22 6.33
N GLY A 119 -1.80 -19.67 6.93
CA GLY A 119 -0.91 -20.69 6.32
C GLY A 119 -0.21 -20.17 5.06
N VAL A 120 0.19 -18.90 5.04
CA VAL A 120 0.73 -18.21 3.87
C VAL A 120 2.15 -17.70 4.09
N LYS A 121 2.81 -17.31 3.00
CA LYS A 121 4.17 -16.76 3.00
C LYS A 121 4.20 -15.28 3.28
N ILE A 122 5.35 -14.82 3.80
CA ILE A 122 5.71 -13.40 3.94
C ILE A 122 6.73 -13.07 2.85
N GLU A 123 6.41 -12.08 2.00
CA GLU A 123 7.31 -11.56 0.98
C GLU A 123 7.67 -10.09 1.29
N GLY A 124 8.97 -9.76 1.19
CA GLY A 124 9.51 -8.46 1.58
C GLY A 124 9.84 -8.34 3.09
N PRO A 125 10.51 -7.27 3.44
CA PRO A 125 11.10 -6.22 2.59
C PRO A 125 12.34 -6.68 1.81
N HIS A 126 13.26 -5.76 1.45
CA HIS A 126 14.60 -6.12 1.00
C HIS A 126 15.44 -6.62 2.19
N LYS A 127 16.44 -7.48 1.90
CA LYS A 127 17.22 -8.16 2.93
C LYS A 127 18.01 -7.20 3.85
N ASP A 128 18.26 -6.00 3.40
CA ASP A 128 18.96 -4.99 4.21
C ASP A 128 18.17 -4.57 5.46
N ASP A 129 16.87 -4.91 5.56
CA ASP A 129 16.05 -4.72 6.76
C ASP A 129 16.04 -5.92 7.72
N LEU A 130 16.85 -6.97 7.48
CA LEU A 130 16.91 -8.14 8.35
C LEU A 130 17.10 -7.77 9.83
N PHE A 131 17.98 -6.81 10.13
CA PHE A 131 18.24 -6.38 11.48
C PHE A 131 17.01 -5.78 12.20
N LEU A 132 16.10 -5.14 11.46
CA LEU A 132 14.83 -4.64 11.99
C LEU A 132 13.87 -5.80 12.28
N ILE A 133 13.77 -6.78 11.38
CA ILE A 133 12.94 -7.97 11.59
C ILE A 133 13.44 -8.79 12.80
N GLU A 134 14.75 -8.98 12.94
CA GLU A 134 15.36 -9.62 14.12
C GLU A 134 15.14 -8.79 15.40
N GLY A 135 15.13 -7.46 15.28
CA GLY A 135 14.90 -6.52 16.37
C GLY A 135 13.44 -6.33 16.80
N LEU A 136 12.45 -6.91 16.07
CA LEU A 136 11.03 -6.75 16.38
C LEU A 136 10.63 -7.08 17.81
N PRO A 137 11.15 -8.18 18.46
CA PRO A 137 10.78 -8.49 19.85
C PRO A 137 11.23 -7.42 20.85
N GLU A 138 12.38 -6.79 20.62
CA GLU A 138 12.90 -5.71 21.46
C GLU A 138 12.12 -4.42 21.24
N SER A 139 11.92 -4.04 19.98
CA SER A 139 11.13 -2.87 19.59
C SER A 139 9.69 -2.99 20.09
N GLY A 140 9.09 -4.17 19.98
CA GLY A 140 7.75 -4.43 20.52
C GLY A 140 7.66 -4.17 22.01
N ARG A 141 8.62 -4.65 22.80
CA ARG A 141 8.66 -4.35 24.25
C ARG A 141 8.86 -2.86 24.53
N LYS A 142 9.75 -2.19 23.79
CA LYS A 142 10.05 -0.76 23.96
C LYS A 142 8.84 0.13 23.71
N TYR A 143 8.03 -0.20 22.71
CA TYR A 143 6.87 0.59 22.31
C TYR A 143 5.53 0.01 22.79
N ASN A 144 5.58 -0.99 23.67
CA ASN A 144 4.40 -1.65 24.25
C ASN A 144 3.44 -2.25 23.20
N PHE A 145 4.00 -2.85 22.18
CA PHE A 145 3.22 -3.66 21.23
C PHE A 145 2.91 -5.03 21.84
N PRO A 146 1.78 -5.65 21.47
CA PRO A 146 1.51 -7.04 21.83
C PRO A 146 2.65 -7.97 21.39
N ALA A 147 2.86 -9.06 22.13
CA ALA A 147 3.83 -10.09 21.76
C ALA A 147 3.30 -10.90 20.56
N TYR A 148 3.68 -10.49 19.37
CA TYR A 148 3.39 -11.21 18.14
C TYR A 148 4.42 -12.30 17.86
N LYS A 149 4.05 -13.21 16.92
CA LYS A 149 4.92 -14.32 16.55
C LYS A 149 6.13 -13.81 15.77
N PRO A 150 7.36 -14.15 16.20
CA PRO A 150 8.56 -13.87 15.39
C PRO A 150 8.52 -14.62 14.06
N PHE A 151 9.10 -14.03 13.04
CA PHE A 151 9.19 -14.61 11.69
C PHE A 151 10.49 -14.22 11.00
N VAL A 152 10.78 -14.91 9.90
CA VAL A 152 11.74 -14.49 8.89
C VAL A 152 10.97 -14.50 7.56
N PRO A 153 11.06 -13.49 6.72
CA PRO A 153 10.43 -13.49 5.41
C PRO A 153 10.80 -14.71 4.58
N ASP A 154 9.82 -15.33 3.93
CA ASP A 154 10.04 -16.47 3.03
C ASP A 154 10.73 -16.02 1.73
N ARG A 155 10.53 -14.76 1.34
CA ARG A 155 11.16 -14.14 0.18
C ARG A 155 11.56 -12.70 0.49
N TRP A 156 12.83 -12.40 0.38
CA TRP A 156 13.33 -11.03 0.31
C TRP A 156 13.11 -10.48 -1.09
N LEU A 157 12.82 -9.20 -1.20
CA LEU A 157 12.48 -8.57 -2.48
C LEU A 157 13.58 -7.63 -2.94
N GLU A 158 13.89 -7.72 -4.25
CA GLU A 158 14.88 -6.90 -4.92
C GLU A 158 14.20 -5.86 -5.83
N ASN A 159 14.95 -4.81 -6.20
CA ASN A 159 14.47 -3.84 -7.17
C ASN A 159 14.18 -4.50 -8.52
N GLY A 160 12.98 -4.28 -9.06
CA GLY A 160 12.54 -4.86 -10.34
C GLY A 160 11.90 -6.24 -10.21
N ASP A 161 11.80 -6.80 -9.01
CA ASP A 161 10.97 -7.97 -8.75
C ASP A 161 9.50 -7.66 -9.04
N THR A 162 8.70 -8.71 -9.15
CA THR A 162 7.25 -8.63 -9.21
C THR A 162 6.60 -9.51 -8.14
N VAL A 163 5.45 -9.05 -7.64
CA VAL A 163 4.58 -9.80 -6.74
C VAL A 163 3.22 -9.97 -7.39
N SER A 164 2.75 -11.21 -7.53
CA SER A 164 1.45 -11.53 -8.10
C SER A 164 0.39 -11.69 -7.02
N LEU A 165 -0.85 -11.31 -7.32
CA LEU A 165 -2.01 -11.43 -6.45
C LEU A 165 -3.26 -11.69 -7.31
N GLY A 166 -3.74 -12.92 -7.39
CA GLY A 166 -4.74 -13.30 -8.36
C GLY A 166 -4.26 -12.96 -9.78
N ASN A 167 -5.07 -12.19 -10.52
CA ASN A 167 -4.72 -11.68 -11.85
C ASN A 167 -3.92 -10.36 -11.82
N LEU A 168 -3.59 -9.85 -10.62
CA LEU A 168 -2.86 -8.60 -10.44
C LEU A 168 -1.36 -8.85 -10.33
N SER A 169 -0.57 -7.89 -10.79
CA SER A 169 0.88 -7.89 -10.64
C SER A 169 1.36 -6.53 -10.15
N PHE A 170 2.24 -6.53 -9.17
CA PHE A 170 2.85 -5.32 -8.60
C PHE A 170 4.33 -5.32 -8.90
N ASP A 171 4.85 -4.22 -9.42
CA ASP A 171 6.28 -3.98 -9.50
C ASP A 171 6.83 -3.66 -8.11
N VAL A 172 8.00 -4.20 -7.80
CA VAL A 172 8.73 -3.91 -6.57
C VAL A 172 9.81 -2.88 -6.88
N VAL A 173 9.79 -1.78 -6.13
CA VAL A 173 10.77 -0.69 -6.24
C VAL A 173 11.51 -0.57 -4.92
N HIS A 174 12.81 -0.85 -4.91
CA HIS A 174 13.65 -0.65 -3.72
C HIS A 174 13.89 0.85 -3.52
N CYS A 175 13.41 1.40 -2.40
CA CYS A 175 13.45 2.83 -2.07
C CYS A 175 14.12 3.07 -0.71
N PRO A 176 15.43 2.83 -0.59
CA PRO A 176 16.14 3.00 0.66
C PRO A 176 16.24 4.47 1.10
N GLY A 177 16.44 4.68 2.39
CA GLY A 177 16.67 5.98 3.00
C GLY A 177 15.94 6.17 4.32
N HIS A 178 14.66 5.81 4.43
CA HIS A 178 13.96 5.67 5.71
C HIS A 178 14.50 4.44 6.47
N THR A 179 14.50 3.29 5.82
CA THR A 179 15.30 2.12 6.17
C THR A 179 16.13 1.69 4.97
N PRO A 180 17.20 0.92 5.14
CA PRO A 180 18.03 0.48 4.02
C PRO A 180 17.31 -0.54 3.12
N GLY A 181 16.37 -1.31 3.67
CA GLY A 181 15.65 -2.36 2.95
C GLY A 181 14.24 -1.99 2.50
N HIS A 182 13.86 -0.72 2.55
CA HIS A 182 12.50 -0.31 2.20
C HIS A 182 12.15 -0.59 0.74
N VAL A 183 11.00 -1.25 0.50
CA VAL A 183 10.43 -1.48 -0.84
C VAL A 183 9.05 -0.84 -0.98
N VAL A 184 8.68 -0.50 -2.21
CA VAL A 184 7.39 0.05 -2.61
C VAL A 184 6.73 -0.91 -3.59
N PHE A 185 5.42 -1.14 -3.46
CA PHE A 185 4.63 -1.96 -4.37
C PHE A 185 3.81 -1.07 -5.31
N VAL A 186 4.00 -1.20 -6.62
CA VAL A 186 3.36 -0.36 -7.63
C VAL A 186 2.48 -1.18 -8.56
N HIS A 187 1.20 -0.85 -8.65
CA HIS A 187 0.29 -1.44 -9.63
C HIS A 187 -0.05 -0.41 -10.72
N LYS A 188 0.68 -0.46 -11.83
CA LYS A 188 0.56 0.50 -12.93
C LYS A 188 -0.84 0.59 -13.55
N PRO A 189 -1.56 -0.53 -13.80
CA PRO A 189 -2.88 -0.43 -14.42
C PRO A 189 -3.91 0.36 -13.60
N ALA A 190 -3.87 0.26 -12.27
CA ALA A 190 -4.72 1.03 -11.37
C ALA A 190 -4.12 2.39 -10.97
N GLN A 191 -2.90 2.69 -11.39
CA GLN A 191 -2.15 3.88 -10.98
C GLN A 191 -2.11 4.06 -9.45
N ILE A 192 -1.76 3.01 -8.71
CA ILE A 192 -1.65 3.02 -7.26
C ILE A 192 -0.32 2.43 -6.79
N ALA A 193 0.27 3.03 -5.76
CA ALA A 193 1.47 2.58 -5.09
C ALA A 193 1.26 2.49 -3.58
N PHE A 194 1.80 1.44 -2.94
CA PHE A 194 1.89 1.30 -1.48
C PHE A 194 3.32 1.65 -1.11
N VAL A 195 3.49 2.87 -0.59
CA VAL A 195 4.83 3.47 -0.45
C VAL A 195 5.43 3.34 0.95
N GLY A 196 4.69 2.74 1.90
CA GLY A 196 5.13 2.68 3.29
C GLY A 196 5.57 4.05 3.80
N ASP A 197 6.75 4.10 4.39
CA ASP A 197 7.30 5.32 5.00
C ASP A 197 8.33 6.04 4.12
N VAL A 198 8.23 5.89 2.79
CA VAL A 198 9.06 6.66 1.85
C VAL A 198 8.52 8.06 1.64
N LEU A 199 7.23 8.18 1.36
CA LEU A 199 6.59 9.44 0.97
C LEU A 199 5.25 9.61 1.70
N PHE A 200 5.00 10.80 2.22
CA PHE A 200 3.74 11.18 2.86
C PHE A 200 3.14 12.42 2.18
N ARG A 201 1.87 12.65 2.41
CA ARG A 201 1.24 13.88 1.97
C ARG A 201 1.89 15.09 2.67
N GLY A 202 2.64 15.89 1.92
CA GLY A 202 3.35 17.07 2.41
C GLY A 202 4.57 16.76 3.28
N SER A 203 5.07 15.51 3.28
CA SER A 203 6.25 15.12 4.05
C SER A 203 6.94 13.90 3.42
N ILE A 204 8.05 13.47 4.03
CA ILE A 204 8.76 12.24 3.70
C ILE A 204 9.07 11.45 4.98
N GLY A 205 9.49 10.19 4.84
CA GLY A 205 9.94 9.38 5.94
C GLY A 205 11.10 10.03 6.70
N ARG A 206 11.14 9.83 8.01
CA ARG A 206 12.28 10.26 8.82
C ARG A 206 13.49 9.38 8.52
N THR A 207 14.67 9.95 8.66
CA THR A 207 15.95 9.32 8.31
C THR A 207 16.97 9.33 9.44
N ASP A 208 16.53 9.64 10.65
CA ASP A 208 17.35 9.70 11.86
C ASP A 208 17.41 8.37 12.66
N PHE A 209 16.85 7.30 12.08
CA PHE A 209 17.01 5.94 12.58
C PHE A 209 18.37 5.34 12.19
N PRO A 210 18.84 4.28 12.88
CA PRO A 210 20.03 3.55 12.47
C PRO A 210 19.95 3.13 11.00
N PHE A 211 21.01 3.45 10.24
CA PHE A 211 21.12 3.23 8.78
C PHE A 211 20.13 4.04 7.92
N GLY A 212 19.39 5.00 8.50
CA GLY A 212 18.65 5.98 7.73
C GLY A 212 19.58 6.94 6.98
N ASN A 213 19.16 7.42 5.80
CA ASN A 213 19.95 8.31 4.96
C ASN A 213 19.04 9.26 4.19
N HIS A 214 19.14 10.55 4.52
CA HIS A 214 18.26 11.59 3.96
C HIS A 214 18.45 11.76 2.46
N GLU A 215 19.68 11.91 2.01
CA GLU A 215 19.99 12.10 0.58
C GLU A 215 19.53 10.90 -0.26
N GLN A 216 19.71 9.69 0.29
CA GLN A 216 19.26 8.46 -0.36
C GLN A 216 17.74 8.39 -0.46
N LEU A 217 17.01 8.86 0.56
CA LEU A 217 15.55 8.92 0.51
C LEU A 217 15.06 9.90 -0.55
N LEU A 218 15.66 11.10 -0.64
CA LEU A 218 15.33 12.09 -1.67
C LEU A 218 15.59 11.52 -3.08
N SER A 219 16.75 10.88 -3.29
CA SER A 219 17.07 10.20 -4.56
C SER A 219 16.09 9.08 -4.87
N SER A 220 15.76 8.22 -3.89
CA SER A 220 14.78 7.14 -4.05
C SER A 220 13.42 7.66 -4.53
N ILE A 221 12.93 8.75 -3.95
CA ILE A 221 11.66 9.35 -4.35
C ILE A 221 11.75 9.92 -5.77
N ARG A 222 12.76 10.76 -6.04
CA ARG A 222 12.84 11.49 -7.29
C ARG A 222 13.20 10.61 -8.48
N GLU A 223 14.15 9.70 -8.31
CA GLU A 223 14.70 8.90 -9.42
C GLU A 223 13.91 7.60 -9.64
N ARG A 224 13.25 7.07 -8.60
CA ARG A 224 12.59 5.77 -8.68
C ARG A 224 11.06 5.84 -8.63
N LEU A 225 10.46 6.84 -7.96
CA LEU A 225 9.00 6.97 -7.90
C LEU A 225 8.44 7.96 -8.93
N TRP A 226 9.06 9.12 -9.14
CA TRP A 226 8.57 10.11 -10.11
C TRP A 226 8.42 9.57 -11.53
N PRO A 227 9.26 8.65 -12.03
CA PRO A 227 9.07 8.06 -13.36
C PRO A 227 7.76 7.32 -13.59
N PHE A 228 7.04 6.94 -12.53
CA PHE A 228 5.70 6.34 -12.67
C PHE A 228 4.62 7.35 -13.08
N GLY A 229 4.93 8.65 -13.03
CA GLY A 229 4.08 9.73 -13.53
C GLY A 229 3.18 10.37 -12.47
N ASP A 230 2.75 11.59 -12.77
CA ASP A 230 2.01 12.47 -11.86
C ASP A 230 0.63 11.92 -11.44
N GLY A 231 0.02 11.07 -12.27
CA GLY A 231 -1.27 10.44 -11.99
C GLY A 231 -1.24 9.32 -10.96
N MET A 232 -0.04 8.84 -10.58
CA MET A 232 0.11 7.77 -9.61
C MET A 232 -0.40 8.20 -8.24
N GLN A 233 -1.44 7.55 -7.74
CA GLN A 233 -1.92 7.69 -6.37
C GLN A 233 -1.05 6.85 -5.45
N PHE A 234 -0.90 7.24 -4.18
CA PHE A 234 -0.21 6.40 -3.23
C PHE A 234 -0.91 6.32 -1.87
N VAL A 235 -0.73 5.15 -1.25
CA VAL A 235 -1.10 4.86 0.13
C VAL A 235 0.18 4.87 0.95
N PRO A 236 0.36 5.86 1.85
CA PRO A 236 1.52 5.92 2.74
C PRO A 236 1.33 5.00 3.94
N GLY A 237 2.41 4.71 4.66
CA GLY A 237 2.37 4.01 5.93
C GLY A 237 1.61 4.76 7.02
N HIS A 238 1.56 6.09 6.96
CA HIS A 238 0.82 6.92 7.90
C HIS A 238 0.10 8.08 7.20
N GLY A 239 -1.05 8.48 7.76
CA GLY A 239 -1.79 9.66 7.33
C GLY A 239 -2.57 9.47 6.03
N GLN A 240 -2.77 10.56 5.29
CA GLN A 240 -3.66 10.60 4.13
C GLN A 240 -2.96 10.18 2.85
N THR A 241 -3.73 9.62 1.92
CA THR A 241 -3.31 9.37 0.54
C THR A 241 -3.03 10.67 -0.21
N SER A 242 -2.18 10.60 -1.25
CA SER A 242 -1.88 11.71 -2.14
C SER A 242 -1.56 11.19 -3.55
N THR A 243 -1.03 12.04 -4.42
CA THR A 243 -0.53 11.66 -5.75
C THR A 243 0.91 12.12 -5.92
N PHE A 244 1.69 11.41 -6.75
CA PHE A 244 3.05 11.83 -7.04
C PHE A 244 3.08 13.25 -7.63
N GLY A 245 2.15 13.58 -8.53
CA GLY A 245 2.10 14.92 -9.12
C GLY A 245 1.73 16.04 -8.14
N TRP A 246 0.97 15.76 -7.09
CA TRP A 246 0.74 16.73 -6.02
C TRP A 246 2.01 16.96 -5.20
N GLU A 247 2.68 15.87 -4.80
CA GLU A 247 3.90 15.97 -3.98
C GLU A 247 5.07 16.59 -4.76
N ARG A 248 5.22 16.30 -6.03
CA ARG A 248 6.21 16.96 -6.93
C ARG A 248 6.02 18.48 -7.02
N LYS A 249 4.80 18.98 -6.82
CA LYS A 249 4.50 20.43 -6.89
C LYS A 249 4.58 21.11 -5.53
N THR A 250 4.24 20.41 -4.44
CA THR A 250 3.93 21.08 -3.18
C THR A 250 4.70 20.55 -1.96
N ASN A 251 5.31 19.37 -2.06
CA ASN A 251 6.00 18.77 -0.92
C ASN A 251 7.28 19.56 -0.57
N PRO A 252 7.43 20.03 0.68
CA PRO A 252 8.56 20.89 1.07
C PRO A 252 9.92 20.20 1.05
N TYR A 253 9.98 18.89 0.81
CA TYR A 253 11.22 18.10 0.79
C TYR A 253 11.63 17.65 -0.62
N VAL A 254 10.65 17.38 -1.49
CA VAL A 254 10.87 16.70 -2.78
C VAL A 254 10.18 17.36 -3.97
N ALA A 255 9.60 18.57 -3.78
CA ALA A 255 9.03 19.30 -4.90
C ALA A 255 10.11 19.64 -5.95
N ASP A 256 9.75 19.55 -7.24
CA ASP A 256 10.68 19.74 -8.35
C ASP A 256 11.41 21.10 -8.27
N LEU A 257 10.67 22.17 -7.89
CA LEU A 257 11.25 23.52 -7.73
C LEU A 257 12.41 23.65 -6.71
N LEU A 258 12.59 22.67 -5.83
CA LEU A 258 13.70 22.65 -4.87
C LEU A 258 15.03 22.20 -5.51
N PHE A 259 14.97 21.68 -6.74
CA PHE A 259 16.08 21.06 -7.45
C PHE A 259 16.25 21.58 -8.87
N ASP A 260 15.45 22.58 -9.29
CA ASP A 260 15.59 23.29 -10.55
C ASP A 260 16.66 24.37 -10.36
N ASP A 261 17.92 24.05 -10.71
CA ASP A 261 19.06 25.00 -10.82
C ASP A 261 19.18 25.57 -12.24
#